data_54a0707b0f9c4c93d97b24ebc4c5a627
#
_entry.id   54a0707b0f9c4c93d97b24ebc4c5a627
#
_cell.length_a   1.000
_cell.length_b   1.000
_cell.length_c   1.000
_cell.angle_alpha   90.00
_cell.angle_beta   90.00
_cell.angle_gamma   90.00
#
_symmetry.space_group_name_H-M   'P 1'
#
loop_
_entity.id
_entity.type
_entity.pdbx_description
1 polymer ?
#
loop_
_entity_poly.entity_id
_entity_poly.type
_entity_poly.pdbx_seq_one_letter_code
_entity_poly.pdbx_strand_id
1 'polypeptide(L)'
;SEEEVDEAYGNAIQLVESLEFRNMLRQEADQMSCVLKINSGAGGTESQDWASMLLRMYTRWAEANGYKISVANYQEGDEAGIKTATLNIEGDYAYGYLKGENGVHRLVRVSPYNAQGKRMTSFASVFVTPLVDDTIEVKIDQAAISWDTFRSGGAGGQNVNKVESGVRLRYQFKDPYTGEEEEILIENTETRDQPKNRENAMRQLRSILYDKELQHRMEEQAKVEAGKKKIEWG
;
A
#
# COMPACT_ATOMS: atom_id res chain seq x y z
N SER A 1 35.45 17.24 -22.05
CA SER A 1 36.22 16.17 -22.76
C SER A 1 35.23 15.23 -23.44
N GLU A 2 35.70 14.39 -24.33
CA GLU A 2 34.88 13.37 -25.02
C GLU A 2 34.28 12.38 -24.00
N GLU A 3 35.04 12.01 -22.97
CA GLU A 3 34.61 11.17 -21.86
C GLU A 3 33.41 11.79 -21.04
N GLU A 4 33.44 13.09 -20.80
CA GLU A 4 32.35 13.78 -20.10
C GLU A 4 31.06 13.81 -20.93
N VAL A 5 31.17 13.88 -22.24
CA VAL A 5 30.03 13.82 -23.17
C VAL A 5 29.42 12.41 -23.17
N ASP A 6 30.28 11.38 -23.24
CA ASP A 6 29.80 9.98 -23.21
C ASP A 6 29.17 9.62 -21.90
N GLU A 7 29.70 10.08 -20.77
CA GLU A 7 29.10 9.89 -19.45
C GLU A 7 27.75 10.62 -19.32
N ALA A 8 27.68 11.87 -19.76
CA ALA A 8 26.43 12.64 -19.75
C ALA A 8 25.36 12.02 -20.66
N TYR A 9 25.76 11.49 -21.82
CA TYR A 9 24.87 10.79 -22.74
C TYR A 9 24.36 9.48 -22.14
N GLY A 10 25.23 8.69 -21.51
CA GLY A 10 24.84 7.46 -20.82
C GLY A 10 23.83 7.72 -19.69
N ASN A 11 24.09 8.76 -18.88
CA ASN A 11 23.17 9.18 -17.82
C ASN A 11 21.81 9.65 -18.38
N ALA A 12 21.81 10.38 -19.48
CA ALA A 12 20.58 10.84 -20.12
C ALA A 12 19.75 9.67 -20.64
N ILE A 13 20.35 8.67 -21.29
CA ILE A 13 19.66 7.45 -21.74
C ILE A 13 19.01 6.73 -20.55
N GLN A 14 19.75 6.50 -19.46
CA GLN A 14 19.20 5.82 -18.29
C GLN A 14 18.03 6.59 -17.67
N LEU A 15 18.07 7.92 -17.65
CA LEU A 15 16.97 8.73 -17.19
C LEU A 15 15.72 8.60 -18.10
N VAL A 16 15.92 8.60 -19.41
CA VAL A 16 14.83 8.42 -20.38
C VAL A 16 14.20 7.04 -20.24
N GLU A 17 14.99 5.99 -20.20
CA GLU A 17 14.51 4.61 -20.00
C GLU A 17 13.73 4.45 -18.68
N SER A 18 14.21 5.07 -17.60
CA SER A 18 13.53 5.10 -16.31
C SER A 18 12.18 5.82 -16.40
N LEU A 19 12.11 6.94 -17.10
CA LEU A 19 10.88 7.70 -17.31
C LEU A 19 9.89 6.95 -18.20
N GLU A 20 10.36 6.31 -19.26
CA GLU A 20 9.51 5.48 -20.13
C GLU A 20 8.91 4.32 -19.36
N PHE A 21 9.71 3.63 -18.53
CA PHE A 21 9.22 2.55 -17.69
C PHE A 21 8.17 3.03 -16.70
N ARG A 22 8.41 4.14 -15.99
CA ARG A 22 7.43 4.73 -15.07
C ARG A 22 6.16 5.16 -15.77
N ASN A 23 6.23 5.64 -17.00
CA ASN A 23 5.06 6.00 -17.81
C ASN A 23 4.22 4.77 -18.21
N MET A 24 4.79 3.57 -18.22
CA MET A 24 4.05 2.31 -18.41
C MET A 24 3.28 1.90 -17.15
N LEU A 25 3.69 2.36 -15.96
CA LEU A 25 3.04 2.08 -14.68
C LEU A 25 1.91 3.08 -14.45
N ARG A 26 0.72 2.80 -15.02
CA ARG A 26 -0.42 3.73 -15.03
C ARG A 26 -1.51 3.40 -14.01
N GLN A 27 -1.46 2.23 -13.39
CA GLN A 27 -2.43 1.85 -12.37
C GLN A 27 -2.11 2.59 -11.07
N GLU A 28 -3.14 3.01 -10.35
CA GLU A 28 -2.97 3.73 -9.09
C GLU A 28 -2.15 2.94 -8.07
N ALA A 29 -2.40 1.64 -7.96
CA ALA A 29 -1.66 0.76 -7.06
C ALA A 29 -0.15 0.67 -7.42
N ASP A 30 0.24 0.94 -8.67
CA ASP A 30 1.64 0.85 -9.11
C ASP A 30 2.58 1.78 -8.34
N GLN A 31 2.07 2.91 -7.86
CA GLN A 31 2.85 3.91 -7.10
C GLN A 31 3.09 3.48 -5.64
N MET A 32 2.39 2.46 -5.17
CA MET A 32 2.41 2.06 -3.77
C MET A 32 3.66 1.26 -3.40
N SER A 33 3.98 1.26 -2.12
CA SER A 33 4.83 0.26 -1.50
C SER A 33 4.20 -1.13 -1.64
N CYS A 34 4.96 -2.18 -1.41
CA CYS A 34 4.43 -3.54 -1.57
C CYS A 34 4.76 -4.47 -0.41
N VAL A 35 3.94 -5.50 -0.30
CA VAL A 35 4.21 -6.70 0.50
C VAL A 35 4.58 -7.82 -0.46
N LEU A 36 5.74 -8.42 -0.26
CA LEU A 36 6.24 -9.54 -1.05
C LEU A 36 6.30 -10.79 -0.18
N LYS A 37 5.52 -11.80 -0.52
CA LYS A 37 5.48 -13.08 0.18
C LYS A 37 6.07 -14.19 -0.69
N ILE A 38 6.99 -14.97 -0.11
CA ILE A 38 7.61 -16.12 -0.75
C ILE A 38 7.21 -17.36 0.03
N ASN A 39 6.78 -18.42 -0.69
CA ASN A 39 6.54 -19.72 -0.10
C ASN A 39 7.32 -20.77 -0.88
N SER A 40 7.99 -21.67 -0.19
CA SER A 40 8.60 -22.85 -0.82
C SER A 40 7.51 -23.75 -1.41
N GLY A 41 7.79 -24.35 -2.56
CA GLY A 41 6.92 -25.34 -3.15
C GLY A 41 7.15 -26.75 -2.61
N ALA A 42 6.51 -27.73 -3.23
CA ALA A 42 6.81 -29.12 -2.97
C ALA A 42 8.25 -29.44 -3.38
N GLY A 43 8.97 -30.23 -2.60
CA GLY A 43 10.36 -30.61 -2.87
C GLY A 43 11.31 -30.55 -1.68
N GLY A 44 10.79 -30.31 -0.49
CA GLY A 44 11.57 -30.35 0.77
C GLY A 44 12.70 -29.31 0.79
N THR A 45 13.88 -29.72 1.27
CA THR A 45 15.05 -28.86 1.48
C THR A 45 15.45 -28.10 0.21
N GLU A 46 15.39 -28.71 -0.96
CA GLU A 46 15.76 -28.08 -2.22
C GLU A 46 14.87 -26.86 -2.57
N SER A 47 13.55 -26.99 -2.39
CA SER A 47 12.62 -25.90 -2.63
C SER A 47 12.69 -24.81 -1.55
N GLN A 48 13.00 -25.19 -0.32
CA GLN A 48 13.23 -24.26 0.78
C GLN A 48 14.50 -23.43 0.57
N ASP A 49 15.54 -24.03 0.04
CA ASP A 49 16.77 -23.31 -0.35
C ASP A 49 16.51 -22.36 -1.54
N TRP A 50 15.76 -22.81 -2.55
CA TRP A 50 15.37 -21.93 -3.66
C TRP A 50 14.58 -20.71 -3.17
N ALA A 51 13.61 -20.91 -2.27
CA ALA A 51 12.86 -19.80 -1.67
C ALA A 51 13.78 -18.81 -0.93
N SER A 52 14.80 -19.30 -0.24
CA SER A 52 15.82 -18.46 0.42
C SER A 52 16.66 -17.67 -0.60
N MET A 53 16.99 -18.26 -1.74
CA MET A 53 17.71 -17.56 -2.81
C MET A 53 16.86 -16.42 -3.39
N LEU A 54 15.55 -16.63 -3.60
CA LEU A 54 14.61 -15.60 -4.04
C LEU A 54 14.52 -14.46 -3.00
N LEU A 55 14.39 -14.80 -1.72
CA LEU A 55 14.37 -13.82 -0.64
C LEU A 55 15.60 -12.91 -0.70
N ARG A 56 16.78 -13.51 -0.83
CA ARG A 56 18.05 -12.77 -0.95
C ARG A 56 18.07 -11.90 -2.20
N MET A 57 17.58 -12.38 -3.32
CA MET A 57 17.52 -11.64 -4.58
C MET A 57 16.68 -10.38 -4.45
N TYR A 58 15.46 -10.50 -3.92
CA TYR A 58 14.55 -9.35 -3.75
C TYR A 58 15.05 -8.37 -2.69
N THR A 59 15.62 -8.87 -1.60
CA THR A 59 16.22 -8.01 -0.57
C THR A 59 17.35 -7.15 -1.17
N ARG A 60 18.28 -7.76 -1.90
CA ARG A 60 19.38 -7.03 -2.53
C ARG A 60 18.93 -6.06 -3.61
N TRP A 61 17.93 -6.46 -4.39
CA TRP A 61 17.34 -5.57 -5.38
C TRP A 61 16.73 -4.33 -4.71
N ALA A 62 15.98 -4.53 -3.66
CA ALA A 62 15.32 -3.44 -2.94
C ALA A 62 16.35 -2.51 -2.27
N GLU A 63 17.41 -3.05 -1.64
CA GLU A 63 18.52 -2.27 -1.07
C GLU A 63 19.22 -1.45 -2.14
N ALA A 64 19.54 -2.06 -3.29
CA ALA A 64 20.21 -1.40 -4.40
C ALA A 64 19.40 -0.25 -5.02
N ASN A 65 18.07 -0.31 -4.91
CA ASN A 65 17.15 0.72 -5.40
C ASN A 65 16.70 1.70 -4.28
N GLY A 66 17.30 1.64 -3.10
CA GLY A 66 17.05 2.57 -2.00
C GLY A 66 15.71 2.38 -1.29
N TYR A 67 15.08 1.22 -1.43
CA TYR A 67 13.85 0.89 -0.72
C TYR A 67 14.12 0.51 0.74
N LYS A 68 13.21 0.90 1.62
CA LYS A 68 13.22 0.45 3.01
C LYS A 68 12.58 -0.94 3.10
N ILE A 69 13.24 -1.86 3.78
CA ILE A 69 12.80 -3.24 3.91
C ILE A 69 12.56 -3.58 5.38
N SER A 70 11.45 -4.24 5.65
CA SER A 70 11.20 -4.87 6.94
C SER A 70 10.64 -6.28 6.75
N VAL A 71 11.05 -7.19 7.64
CA VAL A 71 10.58 -8.57 7.63
C VAL A 71 9.33 -8.65 8.50
N ALA A 72 8.17 -8.91 7.88
CA ALA A 72 6.90 -9.06 8.57
C ALA A 72 6.66 -10.48 9.09
N ASN A 73 7.17 -11.49 8.35
CA ASN A 73 7.10 -12.89 8.76
C ASN A 73 8.30 -13.66 8.18
N TYR A 74 8.79 -14.61 8.95
CA TYR A 74 9.90 -15.48 8.56
C TYR A 74 9.77 -16.85 9.23
N GLN A 75 9.78 -17.89 8.43
CA GLN A 75 9.78 -19.27 8.91
C GLN A 75 10.91 -20.05 8.24
N GLU A 76 11.84 -20.50 9.04
CA GLU A 76 12.98 -21.33 8.60
C GLU A 76 12.53 -22.65 7.99
N GLY A 77 13.35 -23.17 7.10
CA GLY A 77 13.23 -24.52 6.56
C GLY A 77 13.61 -25.59 7.61
N ASP A 78 13.33 -26.84 7.27
CA ASP A 78 13.57 -27.95 8.21
C ASP A 78 15.08 -28.25 8.37
N GLU A 79 15.86 -28.15 7.28
CA GLU A 79 17.30 -28.41 7.25
C GLU A 79 18.07 -27.23 6.69
N ALA A 80 17.48 -26.54 5.72
CA ALA A 80 18.06 -25.36 5.06
C ALA A 80 16.96 -24.50 4.45
N GLY A 81 17.29 -23.23 4.15
CA GLY A 81 16.38 -22.32 3.47
C GLY A 81 15.21 -21.84 4.31
N ILE A 82 14.09 -21.54 3.66
CA ILE A 82 12.88 -21.01 4.29
C ILE A 82 11.63 -21.73 3.80
N LYS A 83 10.64 -21.90 4.66
CA LYS A 83 9.28 -22.33 4.30
C LYS A 83 8.47 -21.17 3.74
N THR A 84 8.50 -20.04 4.43
CA THR A 84 7.84 -18.82 4.01
C THR A 84 8.59 -17.59 4.54
N ALA A 85 8.55 -16.52 3.79
CA ALA A 85 8.97 -15.20 4.25
C ALA A 85 8.06 -14.12 3.66
N THR A 86 7.84 -13.05 4.44
CA THR A 86 7.08 -11.89 4.00
C THR A 86 7.90 -10.64 4.27
N LEU A 87 8.13 -9.87 3.22
CA LEU A 87 8.83 -8.60 3.24
C LEU A 87 7.86 -7.45 3.00
N ASN A 88 7.95 -6.38 3.77
CA ASN A 88 7.42 -5.09 3.41
C ASN A 88 8.54 -4.31 2.71
N ILE A 89 8.28 -3.85 1.50
CA ILE A 89 9.22 -3.06 0.69
C ILE A 89 8.57 -1.70 0.49
N GLU A 90 9.10 -0.69 1.20
CA GLU A 90 8.53 0.65 1.26
C GLU A 90 9.29 1.60 0.33
N GLY A 91 8.57 2.30 -0.51
CA GLY A 91 9.07 3.30 -1.44
C GLY A 91 8.21 3.42 -2.69
N ASP A 92 8.47 4.48 -3.44
CA ASP A 92 7.69 4.82 -4.63
C ASP A 92 7.81 3.76 -5.71
N TYR A 93 6.67 3.34 -6.26
CA TYR A 93 6.58 2.34 -7.34
C TYR A 93 7.11 0.93 -6.99
N ALA A 94 7.33 0.62 -5.72
CA ALA A 94 7.80 -0.73 -5.33
C ALA A 94 6.84 -1.82 -5.83
N TYR A 95 5.52 -1.60 -5.68
CA TYR A 95 4.53 -2.52 -6.21
C TYR A 95 4.55 -2.58 -7.74
N GLY A 96 4.62 -1.46 -8.42
CA GLY A 96 4.65 -1.39 -9.87
C GLY A 96 5.82 -2.18 -10.47
N TYR A 97 7.00 -2.07 -9.88
CA TYR A 97 8.19 -2.83 -10.31
C TYR A 97 8.07 -4.33 -10.04
N LEU A 98 7.48 -4.72 -8.91
CA LEU A 98 7.50 -6.11 -8.44
C LEU A 98 6.23 -6.90 -8.77
N LYS A 99 5.13 -6.27 -9.16
CA LYS A 99 3.87 -6.98 -9.48
C LYS A 99 4.01 -8.05 -10.55
N GLY A 100 4.94 -7.88 -11.49
CA GLY A 100 5.25 -8.87 -12.53
C GLY A 100 5.88 -10.15 -12.01
N GLU A 101 6.43 -10.14 -10.78
CA GLU A 101 7.02 -11.29 -10.14
C GLU A 101 6.00 -12.29 -9.56
N ASN A 102 4.71 -11.93 -9.55
CA ASN A 102 3.66 -12.82 -9.09
C ASN A 102 3.63 -14.13 -9.88
N GLY A 103 3.74 -15.24 -9.18
CA GLY A 103 3.64 -16.55 -9.80
C GLY A 103 4.58 -17.59 -9.21
N VAL A 104 4.80 -18.64 -9.97
CA VAL A 104 5.69 -19.77 -9.64
C VAL A 104 7.04 -19.56 -10.31
N HIS A 105 8.08 -19.59 -9.50
CA HIS A 105 9.49 -19.47 -9.94
C HIS A 105 10.14 -20.84 -9.93
N ARG A 106 10.69 -21.25 -11.05
CA ARG A 106 11.32 -22.56 -11.25
C ARG A 106 12.83 -22.43 -11.27
N LEU A 107 13.52 -23.25 -10.46
CA LEU A 107 14.96 -23.44 -10.51
C LEU A 107 15.28 -24.85 -11.01
N VAL A 108 16.19 -24.94 -11.98
CA VAL A 108 16.75 -26.21 -12.45
C VAL A 108 18.26 -26.14 -12.24
N ARG A 109 18.80 -27.00 -11.37
CA ARG A 109 20.24 -27.07 -11.09
C ARG A 109 20.66 -28.49 -10.66
N VAL A 110 21.95 -28.72 -10.65
CA VAL A 110 22.52 -29.85 -9.91
C VAL A 110 22.36 -29.57 -8.42
N SER A 111 21.66 -30.45 -7.70
CA SER A 111 21.34 -30.24 -6.30
C SER A 111 22.56 -30.35 -5.41
N PRO A 112 22.86 -29.36 -4.55
CA PRO A 112 23.88 -29.46 -3.53
C PRO A 112 23.49 -30.39 -2.37
N TYR A 113 22.22 -30.75 -2.25
CA TYR A 113 21.67 -31.62 -1.22
C TYR A 113 21.53 -33.09 -1.66
N ASN A 114 21.82 -33.39 -2.92
CA ASN A 114 21.78 -34.75 -3.48
C ASN A 114 23.20 -35.30 -3.61
N ALA A 115 23.52 -36.32 -2.82
CA ALA A 115 24.83 -36.96 -2.81
C ALA A 115 25.24 -37.55 -4.20
N GLN A 116 24.29 -37.86 -5.07
CA GLN A 116 24.54 -38.36 -6.43
C GLN A 116 24.69 -37.23 -7.47
N GLY A 117 24.59 -35.95 -7.06
CA GLY A 117 24.72 -34.82 -7.97
C GLY A 117 23.65 -34.80 -9.07
N LYS A 118 22.44 -35.25 -8.79
CA LYS A 118 21.36 -35.25 -9.76
C LYS A 118 20.87 -33.83 -10.06
N ARG A 119 20.50 -33.59 -11.29
CA ARG A 119 19.80 -32.39 -11.72
C ARG A 119 18.37 -32.43 -11.18
N MET A 120 17.99 -31.40 -10.39
CA MET A 120 16.71 -31.30 -9.73
C MET A 120 15.97 -30.05 -10.20
N THR A 121 14.65 -30.11 -10.14
CA THR A 121 13.77 -28.98 -10.40
C THR A 121 13.05 -28.61 -9.12
N SER A 122 13.10 -27.34 -8.75
CA SER A 122 12.47 -26.79 -7.55
C SER A 122 11.55 -25.65 -7.90
N PHE A 123 10.48 -25.50 -7.14
CA PHE A 123 9.50 -24.43 -7.30
C PHE A 123 9.35 -23.64 -6.01
N ALA A 124 9.16 -22.33 -6.16
CA ALA A 124 8.75 -21.44 -5.09
C ALA A 124 7.71 -20.45 -5.64
N SER A 125 6.75 -20.06 -4.83
CA SER A 125 5.75 -19.06 -5.23
C SER A 125 6.10 -17.70 -4.65
N VAL A 126 5.86 -16.67 -5.46
CA VAL A 126 6.01 -15.26 -5.08
C VAL A 126 4.65 -14.58 -5.23
N PHE A 127 4.22 -13.88 -4.18
CA PHE A 127 3.04 -13.03 -4.17
C PHE A 127 3.44 -11.61 -3.82
N VAL A 128 3.06 -10.67 -4.66
CA VAL A 128 3.26 -9.26 -4.42
C VAL A 128 1.91 -8.57 -4.35
N THR A 129 1.65 -7.85 -3.26
CA THR A 129 0.45 -7.06 -3.03
C THR A 129 0.83 -5.63 -2.68
N PRO A 130 -0.02 -4.63 -3.00
CA PRO A 130 0.19 -3.29 -2.48
C PRO A 130 0.21 -3.30 -0.96
N LEU A 131 1.12 -2.52 -0.36
CA LEU A 131 1.13 -2.26 1.06
C LEU A 131 0.16 -1.12 1.33
N VAL A 132 -0.91 -1.42 2.06
CA VAL A 132 -1.82 -0.39 2.56
C VAL A 132 -1.15 0.30 3.74
N ASP A 133 -0.81 1.56 3.55
CA ASP A 133 -0.21 2.38 4.59
C ASP A 133 -1.31 2.90 5.52
N ASP A 134 -1.13 2.75 6.84
CA ASP A 134 -2.02 3.30 7.85
C ASP A 134 -1.86 4.84 7.99
N THR A 135 -0.79 5.41 7.41
CA THR A 135 -0.56 6.86 7.38
C THR A 135 -1.31 7.51 6.22
N ILE A 136 -2.61 7.69 6.42
CA ILE A 136 -3.45 8.44 5.49
C ILE A 136 -3.41 9.91 5.86
N GLU A 137 -2.88 10.74 4.96
CA GLU A 137 -2.93 12.19 5.09
C GLU A 137 -4.26 12.69 4.53
N VAL A 138 -5.13 13.20 5.41
CA VAL A 138 -6.41 13.78 5.02
C VAL A 138 -6.22 15.25 4.68
N LYS A 139 -6.45 15.62 3.42
CA LYS A 139 -6.48 17.01 2.95
C LYS A 139 -7.91 17.52 2.94
N ILE A 140 -8.17 18.59 3.69
CA ILE A 140 -9.49 19.23 3.75
C ILE A 140 -9.40 20.58 3.03
N ASP A 141 -10.22 20.74 1.99
CA ASP A 141 -10.37 22.04 1.34
C ASP A 141 -11.27 22.94 2.20
N GLN A 142 -10.67 23.96 2.79
CA GLN A 142 -11.40 24.92 3.65
C GLN A 142 -12.45 25.71 2.86
N ALA A 143 -12.27 25.90 1.55
CA ALA A 143 -13.23 26.60 0.72
C ALA A 143 -14.51 25.80 0.45
N ALA A 144 -14.44 24.47 0.57
CA ALA A 144 -15.57 23.55 0.42
C ALA A 144 -16.41 23.39 1.70
N ILE A 145 -16.02 24.07 2.82
CA ILE A 145 -16.72 24.01 4.09
C ILE A 145 -17.67 25.19 4.24
N SER A 146 -18.92 24.90 4.58
CA SER A 146 -19.86 25.92 5.07
C SER A 146 -20.36 25.58 6.49
N TRP A 147 -20.64 26.61 7.26
CA TRP A 147 -21.02 26.50 8.65
C TRP A 147 -22.38 27.17 8.91
N ASP A 148 -23.26 26.43 9.60
CA ASP A 148 -24.47 26.96 10.18
C ASP A 148 -24.45 26.77 11.70
N THR A 149 -25.11 27.67 12.42
CA THR A 149 -25.33 27.53 13.86
C THR A 149 -26.80 27.35 14.15
N PHE A 150 -27.09 26.53 15.14
CA PHE A 150 -28.49 26.29 15.55
C PHE A 150 -28.58 26.10 17.07
N ARG A 151 -29.81 26.19 17.55
CA ARG A 151 -30.12 25.97 18.98
C ARG A 151 -30.27 24.45 19.18
N SER A 152 -29.46 23.87 20.07
CA SER A 152 -29.69 22.50 20.50
C SER A 152 -31.00 22.42 21.30
N GLY A 153 -32.02 21.81 20.75
CA GLY A 153 -33.32 21.57 21.43
C GLY A 153 -33.16 20.54 22.53
N GLY A 154 -33.17 20.98 23.78
CA GLY A 154 -33.31 20.09 24.94
C GLY A 154 -34.71 20.25 25.54
N ALA A 155 -35.39 19.13 25.81
CA ALA A 155 -36.66 19.13 26.56
C ALA A 155 -36.38 19.51 28.02
N GLY A 156 -36.85 20.68 28.46
CA GLY A 156 -36.98 20.94 29.88
C GLY A 156 -36.61 22.31 30.37
N GLY A 157 -37.57 23.05 30.89
CA GLY A 157 -37.44 24.01 31.99
C GLY A 157 -37.22 25.44 31.59
N GLN A 158 -38.10 26.31 32.07
CA GLN A 158 -38.04 27.77 32.12
C GLN A 158 -36.63 28.23 32.55
N ASN A 159 -35.93 28.97 31.69
CA ASN A 159 -34.59 29.59 31.80
C ASN A 159 -33.47 28.91 31.02
N VAL A 160 -33.74 28.36 29.86
CA VAL A 160 -32.66 28.05 28.93
C VAL A 160 -32.23 29.34 28.26
N ASN A 161 -31.04 29.85 28.62
CA ASN A 161 -30.36 30.93 27.91
C ASN A 161 -30.28 30.50 26.43
N LYS A 162 -30.77 31.38 25.55
CA LYS A 162 -30.90 31.18 24.09
C LYS A 162 -29.52 31.22 23.39
N VAL A 163 -28.59 30.37 23.80
CA VAL A 163 -27.26 30.30 23.20
C VAL A 163 -27.30 29.27 22.08
N GLU A 164 -27.00 29.73 20.87
CA GLU A 164 -26.84 28.85 19.70
C GLU A 164 -25.49 28.18 19.76
N SER A 165 -25.38 27.08 20.49
CA SER A 165 -24.14 26.34 20.65
C SER A 165 -23.99 25.20 19.64
N GLY A 166 -25.10 24.72 19.05
CA GLY A 166 -25.07 23.70 18.03
C GLY A 166 -24.44 24.20 16.74
N VAL A 167 -23.62 23.39 16.12
CA VAL A 167 -22.96 23.70 14.84
C VAL A 167 -23.31 22.64 13.81
N ARG A 168 -23.48 23.07 12.58
CA ARG A 168 -23.68 22.22 11.42
C ARG A 168 -22.57 22.55 10.43
N LEU A 169 -21.77 21.56 10.09
CA LEU A 169 -20.75 21.62 9.07
C LEU A 169 -21.28 20.93 7.81
N ARG A 170 -21.18 21.60 6.67
CA ARG A 170 -21.42 21.01 5.36
C ARG A 170 -20.13 21.05 4.57
N TYR A 171 -19.71 19.91 4.08
CA TYR A 171 -18.52 19.77 3.26
C TYR A 171 -18.88 19.21 1.90
N GLN A 172 -18.53 19.94 0.86
CA GLN A 172 -18.70 19.47 -0.53
C GLN A 172 -17.50 18.59 -0.87
N PHE A 173 -17.69 17.28 -0.68
CA PHE A 173 -16.67 16.30 -0.99
C PHE A 173 -16.73 15.95 -2.48
N LYS A 174 -15.58 15.99 -3.12
CA LYS A 174 -15.39 15.47 -4.46
C LYS A 174 -14.43 14.30 -4.38
N ASP A 175 -14.91 13.12 -4.75
CA ASP A 175 -14.09 11.91 -4.75
C ASP A 175 -12.94 12.08 -5.75
N PRO A 176 -11.67 12.01 -5.30
CA PRO A 176 -10.52 12.21 -6.17
C PRO A 176 -10.34 11.10 -7.21
N TYR A 177 -10.99 9.95 -7.02
CA TYR A 177 -10.84 8.75 -7.85
C TYR A 177 -11.96 8.61 -8.87
N THR A 178 -13.21 8.84 -8.43
CA THR A 178 -14.41 8.70 -9.29
C THR A 178 -14.88 10.03 -9.86
N GLY A 179 -14.51 11.14 -9.21
CA GLY A 179 -15.02 12.47 -9.54
C GLY A 179 -16.45 12.73 -9.07
N GLU A 180 -17.08 11.77 -8.37
CA GLU A 180 -18.41 11.95 -7.80
C GLU A 180 -18.40 13.01 -6.70
N GLU A 181 -19.49 13.79 -6.64
CA GLU A 181 -19.66 14.86 -5.66
C GLU A 181 -20.75 14.47 -4.67
N GLU A 182 -20.47 14.63 -3.38
CA GLU A 182 -21.44 14.41 -2.30
C GLU A 182 -21.34 15.49 -1.23
N GLU A 183 -22.44 15.80 -0.56
CA GLU A 183 -22.43 16.67 0.60
C GLU A 183 -22.31 15.83 1.89
N ILE A 184 -21.25 16.07 2.67
CA ILE A 184 -21.09 15.49 4.00
C ILE A 184 -21.63 16.49 5.00
N LEU A 185 -22.67 16.08 5.74
CA LEU A 185 -23.33 16.88 6.76
C LEU A 185 -22.98 16.37 8.15
N ILE A 186 -22.43 17.22 8.99
CA ILE A 186 -22.06 16.91 10.38
C ILE A 186 -22.71 17.90 11.31
N GLU A 187 -23.46 17.41 12.30
CA GLU A 187 -24.03 18.21 13.37
C GLU A 187 -23.32 17.86 14.69
N ASN A 188 -22.94 18.88 15.45
CA ASN A 188 -22.34 18.68 16.76
C ASN A 188 -22.98 19.61 17.81
N THR A 189 -23.45 19.00 18.90
CA THR A 189 -24.11 19.66 20.03
C THR A 189 -23.57 19.15 21.38
N GLU A 190 -22.38 18.52 21.36
CA GLU A 190 -21.83 17.85 22.55
C GLU A 190 -21.59 18.79 23.72
N THR A 191 -21.25 20.05 23.43
CA THR A 191 -20.94 21.03 24.45
C THR A 191 -21.81 22.29 24.32
N ARG A 192 -21.79 23.14 25.36
CA ARG A 192 -22.38 24.49 25.31
C ARG A 192 -21.45 25.53 24.70
N ASP A 193 -20.26 25.14 24.31
CA ASP A 193 -19.23 25.97 23.71
C ASP A 193 -19.22 25.74 22.18
N GLN A 194 -19.65 26.76 21.44
CA GLN A 194 -19.72 26.70 19.97
C GLN A 194 -18.34 26.50 19.32
N PRO A 195 -17.25 27.17 19.71
CA PRO A 195 -15.90 26.90 19.19
C PRO A 195 -15.48 25.42 19.36
N LYS A 196 -15.78 24.84 20.53
CA LYS A 196 -15.45 23.44 20.81
C LYS A 196 -16.27 22.45 19.95
N ASN A 197 -17.55 22.77 19.73
CA ASN A 197 -18.39 21.98 18.83
C ASN A 197 -17.91 22.06 17.37
N ARG A 198 -17.38 23.21 16.93
CA ARG A 198 -16.72 23.34 15.62
C ARG A 198 -15.48 22.48 15.52
N GLU A 199 -14.63 22.46 16.54
CA GLU A 199 -13.44 21.61 16.60
C GLU A 199 -13.82 20.12 16.54
N ASN A 200 -14.85 19.72 17.30
CA ASN A 200 -15.36 18.35 17.28
C ASN A 200 -15.93 17.96 15.90
N ALA A 201 -16.66 18.85 15.25
CA ALA A 201 -17.18 18.63 13.91
C ALA A 201 -16.06 18.48 12.87
N MET A 202 -15.00 19.29 12.97
CA MET A 202 -13.81 19.14 12.13
C MET A 202 -13.09 17.80 12.36
N ARG A 203 -13.03 17.35 13.60
CA ARG A 203 -12.44 16.03 13.94
C ARG A 203 -13.27 14.89 13.32
N GLN A 204 -14.59 14.99 13.39
CA GLN A 204 -15.50 14.02 12.75
C GLN A 204 -15.35 14.02 11.22
N LEU A 205 -15.23 15.20 10.60
CA LEU A 205 -14.96 15.28 9.15
C LEU A 205 -13.65 14.57 8.77
N ARG A 206 -12.58 14.80 9.52
CA ARG A 206 -11.30 14.11 9.29
C ARG A 206 -11.44 12.61 9.38
N SER A 207 -12.17 12.11 10.37
CA SER A 207 -12.42 10.67 10.51
C SER A 207 -13.19 10.09 9.32
N ILE A 208 -14.23 10.78 8.86
CA ILE A 208 -15.02 10.33 7.70
C ILE A 208 -14.15 10.28 6.43
N LEU A 209 -13.36 11.31 6.18
CA LEU A 209 -12.46 11.37 5.01
C LEU A 209 -11.33 10.33 5.10
N TYR A 210 -10.81 10.10 6.31
CA TYR A 210 -9.84 9.03 6.57
C TYR A 210 -10.43 7.65 6.23
N ASP A 211 -11.64 7.36 6.72
CA ASP A 211 -12.30 6.09 6.47
C ASP A 211 -12.59 5.87 4.97
N LYS A 212 -13.00 6.92 4.25
CA LYS A 212 -13.22 6.86 2.79
C LYS A 212 -11.92 6.51 2.04
N GLU A 213 -10.82 7.16 2.37
CA GLU A 213 -9.51 6.89 1.76
C GLU A 213 -9.02 5.48 2.10
N LEU A 214 -9.18 5.05 3.37
CA LEU A 214 -8.81 3.71 3.80
C LEU A 214 -9.61 2.65 3.05
N GLN A 215 -10.93 2.84 2.92
CA GLN A 215 -11.79 1.92 2.19
C GLN A 215 -11.40 1.82 0.71
N HIS A 216 -11.11 2.95 0.07
CA HIS A 216 -10.64 2.96 -1.32
C HIS A 216 -9.34 2.14 -1.49
N ARG A 217 -8.35 2.35 -0.62
CA ARG A 217 -7.09 1.59 -0.64
C ARG A 217 -7.31 0.09 -0.43
N MET A 218 -8.21 -0.28 0.49
CA MET A 218 -8.55 -1.70 0.71
C MET A 218 -9.25 -2.32 -0.49
N GLU A 219 -10.13 -1.59 -1.17
CA GLU A 219 -10.81 -2.06 -2.39
C GLU A 219 -9.81 -2.26 -3.54
N GLU A 220 -8.86 -1.33 -3.73
CA GLU A 220 -7.80 -1.47 -4.73
C GLU A 220 -6.90 -2.70 -4.45
N GLN A 221 -6.52 -2.91 -3.19
CA GLN A 221 -5.79 -4.10 -2.78
C GLN A 221 -6.58 -5.38 -3.07
N ALA A 222 -7.88 -5.40 -2.74
CA ALA A 222 -8.75 -6.54 -3.00
C ALA A 222 -8.91 -6.83 -4.50
N LYS A 223 -9.01 -5.80 -5.36
CA LYS A 223 -9.05 -5.96 -6.82
C LYS A 223 -7.77 -6.61 -7.36
N VAL A 224 -6.61 -6.17 -6.86
CA VAL A 224 -5.30 -6.73 -7.22
C VAL A 224 -5.20 -8.19 -6.80
N GLU A 225 -5.65 -8.53 -5.59
CA GLU A 225 -5.66 -9.91 -5.09
C GLU A 225 -6.63 -10.80 -5.88
N ALA A 226 -7.82 -10.31 -6.20
CA ALA A 226 -8.81 -11.05 -6.99
C ALA A 226 -8.34 -11.30 -8.44
N GLY A 227 -7.56 -10.39 -9.02
CA GLY A 227 -6.99 -10.52 -10.36
C GLY A 227 -5.87 -11.56 -10.46
N LYS A 228 -5.37 -12.07 -9.34
CA LYS A 228 -4.31 -13.10 -9.31
C LYS A 228 -4.90 -14.47 -9.63
N LYS A 229 -4.36 -15.10 -10.66
CA LYS A 229 -4.66 -16.52 -10.93
C LYS A 229 -4.21 -17.37 -9.76
N LYS A 230 -5.03 -18.37 -9.39
CA LYS A 230 -4.65 -19.38 -8.42
C LYS A 230 -3.36 -20.05 -8.89
N ILE A 231 -2.35 -20.07 -8.00
CA ILE A 231 -1.07 -20.73 -8.32
C ILE A 231 -1.30 -22.21 -8.31
N GLU A 232 -1.09 -22.86 -9.46
CA GLU A 232 -1.12 -24.32 -9.61
C GLU A 232 0.33 -24.80 -9.69
N TRP A 233 0.65 -25.76 -8.84
CA TRP A 233 1.92 -26.46 -8.87
C TRP A 233 1.81 -27.56 -9.94
N GLY A 234 2.52 -27.37 -11.06
CA GLY A 234 2.59 -28.36 -12.12
C GLY A 234 3.45 -29.58 -11.76
#